data_43a236325885aee04ece5a07c52cba9b
#
_entry.id   43a236325885aee04ece5a07c52cba9b
#
_cell.length_a   1.000
_cell.length_b   1.000
_cell.length_c   1.000
_cell.angle_alpha   90.00
_cell.angle_beta   90.00
_cell.angle_gamma   90.00
#
_symmetry.space_group_name_H-M   'P 1'
#
loop_
_entity.id
_entity.type
_entity.pdbx_description
1 polymer ?
#
loop_
_entity_poly.entity_id
_entity_poly.type
_entity_poly.pdbx_seq_one_letter_code
_entity_poly.pdbx_strand_id
1 'polypeptide(L)'
;MRKRLLVVLGLVLAMVATLQTGAQAKLPTSGGVCVEHDVGAGFEGRGTRVRDLVEAPKKDPVAKWVRRHGNQADRAADRADRGQAITVPVWFHVIRKDATVAGGNVPASRINAQMQVLNDSFTGSTGGASTGFRFELQGITRTTNKGWFNLTGGGKDRKIKQALHRGGLETLNIYTAKLGANLLGYAYLASDAEEVGVLDGVVVHFETLPGGAFSIYSEGDTATHEVGHWFDLYHTFDGGCDGGDFVDDTAPEASPAFNCPVGRDTCVGGGVDPITNFMDYTQDSCMFEFTRGQAVRMQQAWSAFRA
;
A
#
# COMPACT_ATOMS: atom_id res chain seq x y z
N MET A 1 48.02 67.04 -36.82
CA MET A 1 46.85 66.37 -36.23
C MET A 1 46.58 65.08 -37.02
N ARG A 2 47.06 63.94 -36.54
CA ARG A 2 46.95 62.64 -37.25
C ARG A 2 45.92 61.83 -36.53
N LYS A 3 44.79 61.55 -37.19
CA LYS A 3 43.72 60.63 -36.68
C LYS A 3 44.19 59.19 -36.91
N ARG A 4 44.32 58.41 -35.86
CA ARG A 4 44.58 56.98 -35.93
C ARG A 4 43.24 56.24 -36.01
N LEU A 5 43.11 55.48 -37.10
CA LEU A 5 41.96 54.60 -37.33
C LEU A 5 42.27 53.26 -36.64
N LEU A 6 41.51 52.87 -35.69
CA LEU A 6 41.54 51.55 -35.03
C LEU A 6 40.65 50.61 -35.81
N VAL A 7 41.23 49.60 -36.43
CA VAL A 7 40.49 48.48 -37.02
C VAL A 7 40.29 47.48 -35.94
N VAL A 8 39.03 47.25 -35.58
CA VAL A 8 38.63 46.17 -34.66
C VAL A 8 38.34 44.93 -35.49
N LEU A 9 39.21 43.94 -35.36
CA LEU A 9 39.04 42.63 -35.98
C LEU A 9 38.09 41.81 -35.17
N GLY A 10 36.87 41.62 -35.66
CA GLY A 10 35.87 40.78 -35.03
C GLY A 10 36.18 39.28 -35.24
N LEU A 11 36.51 38.59 -34.18
CA LEU A 11 36.68 37.14 -34.19
C LEU A 11 35.27 36.52 -34.07
N VAL A 12 34.78 35.95 -35.16
CA VAL A 12 33.55 35.13 -35.15
C VAL A 12 33.92 33.76 -34.63
N LEU A 13 33.59 33.50 -33.37
CA LEU A 13 33.69 32.17 -32.78
C LEU A 13 32.47 31.35 -33.22
N ALA A 14 32.67 30.45 -34.18
CA ALA A 14 31.66 29.47 -34.55
C ALA A 14 31.52 28.44 -33.38
N MET A 15 30.47 28.56 -32.58
CA MET A 15 30.08 27.50 -31.65
C MET A 15 29.54 26.33 -32.47
N VAL A 16 30.32 25.28 -32.58
CA VAL A 16 29.85 23.96 -33.01
C VAL A 16 29.05 23.40 -31.86
N ALA A 17 27.72 23.44 -31.95
CA ALA A 17 26.83 22.72 -31.07
C ALA A 17 27.01 21.22 -31.34
N THR A 18 27.79 20.54 -30.51
CA THR A 18 27.76 19.09 -30.43
C THR A 18 26.41 18.69 -29.86
N LEU A 19 25.55 18.18 -30.72
CA LEU A 19 24.36 17.40 -30.30
C LEU A 19 24.90 16.18 -29.52
N GLN A 20 24.95 16.32 -28.20
CA GLN A 20 24.97 15.15 -27.33
C GLN A 20 23.61 14.48 -27.50
N THR A 21 23.58 13.39 -28.25
CA THR A 21 22.54 12.41 -28.19
C THR A 21 22.56 11.88 -26.76
N GLY A 22 21.73 12.51 -25.90
CA GLY A 22 21.43 11.98 -24.59
C GLY A 22 20.89 10.56 -24.79
N ALA A 23 21.67 9.58 -24.37
CA ALA A 23 21.15 8.24 -24.17
C ALA A 23 19.96 8.41 -23.22
N GLN A 24 18.75 8.34 -23.76
CA GLN A 24 17.57 8.16 -22.94
C GLN A 24 17.82 6.88 -22.17
N ALA A 25 18.09 7.02 -20.88
CA ALA A 25 18.04 5.90 -19.97
C ALA A 25 16.65 5.31 -20.16
N LYS A 26 16.63 4.11 -20.74
CA LYS A 26 15.41 3.32 -20.83
C LYS A 26 14.99 3.13 -19.39
N LEU A 27 13.93 3.83 -18.95
CA LEU A 27 13.25 3.57 -17.70
C LEU A 27 13.00 2.05 -17.68
N PRO A 28 13.33 1.35 -16.61
CA PRO A 28 12.99 -0.05 -16.50
C PRO A 28 11.47 -0.14 -16.65
N THR A 29 11.00 -0.84 -17.67
CA THR A 29 9.60 -1.07 -18.00
C THR A 29 8.93 -2.07 -17.04
N SER A 30 9.45 -2.20 -15.83
CA SER A 30 8.89 -3.00 -14.75
C SER A 30 8.96 -2.20 -13.46
N GLY A 31 8.07 -1.21 -13.32
CA GLY A 31 7.71 -0.69 -12.02
C GLY A 31 7.13 -1.86 -11.23
N GLY A 32 7.62 -2.10 -10.01
CA GLY A 32 6.94 -3.00 -9.10
C GLY A 32 5.59 -2.38 -8.79
N VAL A 33 4.57 -3.09 -9.10
CA VAL A 33 3.18 -2.70 -8.90
C VAL A 33 2.65 -3.68 -7.87
N CYS A 34 1.68 -3.34 -7.06
CA CYS A 34 0.82 -4.34 -6.44
C CYS A 34 0.12 -5.04 -7.59
N VAL A 35 0.64 -6.12 -8.10
CA VAL A 35 0.24 -6.67 -9.39
C VAL A 35 -0.60 -7.89 -9.21
N GLU A 36 -1.67 -7.81 -9.89
CA GLU A 36 -2.40 -8.88 -10.53
C GLU A 36 -1.55 -9.78 -11.41
N HIS A 37 -0.54 -10.45 -10.96
CA HIS A 37 0.06 -11.50 -11.75
C HIS A 37 0.58 -12.66 -10.91
N ASP A 38 -0.18 -13.77 -11.01
CA ASP A 38 0.31 -15.14 -10.90
C ASP A 38 1.02 -15.54 -9.60
N VAL A 39 0.44 -15.18 -8.45
CA VAL A 39 0.63 -15.97 -7.25
C VAL A 39 -0.35 -17.17 -7.20
N GLY A 40 -1.19 -17.27 -8.21
CA GLY A 40 -2.25 -18.29 -8.31
C GLY A 40 -1.78 -19.74 -8.31
N ALA A 41 -0.54 -20.02 -8.62
CA ALA A 41 -0.06 -21.39 -8.69
C ALA A 41 0.61 -21.91 -7.40
N GLY A 42 0.79 -21.08 -6.36
CA GLY A 42 1.60 -21.46 -5.20
C GLY A 42 0.96 -21.29 -3.83
N PHE A 43 -0.15 -20.56 -3.73
CA PHE A 43 -0.86 -20.29 -2.48
C PHE A 43 -2.14 -21.15 -2.30
N GLU A 44 -2.42 -22.06 -3.21
CA GLU A 44 -3.57 -22.96 -3.10
C GLU A 44 -3.43 -23.92 -1.90
N GLY A 45 -3.97 -23.48 -0.76
CA GLY A 45 -4.46 -24.36 0.29
C GLY A 45 -5.96 -24.58 0.04
N ARG A 46 -6.44 -25.83 0.12
CA ARG A 46 -7.87 -26.14 -0.01
C ARG A 46 -8.70 -25.22 0.88
N GLY A 47 -9.50 -24.35 0.25
CA GLY A 47 -10.58 -23.62 0.89
C GLY A 47 -10.39 -22.13 1.15
N THR A 48 -9.17 -21.59 1.15
CA THR A 48 -8.93 -20.15 1.39
C THR A 48 -8.14 -19.57 0.23
N ARG A 49 -8.77 -18.72 -0.55
CA ARG A 49 -8.08 -17.93 -1.57
C ARG A 49 -7.32 -16.81 -0.84
N VAL A 50 -6.00 -16.83 -0.88
CA VAL A 50 -5.20 -15.62 -0.71
C VAL A 50 -5.59 -14.75 -1.89
N ARG A 51 -6.30 -13.67 -1.63
CA ARG A 51 -6.71 -12.74 -2.68
C ARG A 51 -5.61 -11.68 -2.77
N ASP A 52 -4.62 -11.92 -3.61
CA ASP A 52 -3.72 -10.86 -4.10
C ASP A 52 -4.47 -9.92 -5.06
N LEU A 53 -5.67 -10.30 -5.39
CA LEU A 53 -6.70 -9.59 -6.11
C LEU A 53 -7.85 -9.42 -5.13
N VAL A 54 -7.89 -8.32 -4.45
CA VAL A 54 -9.09 -7.90 -3.76
C VAL A 54 -10.09 -7.45 -4.83
N GLU A 55 -10.71 -8.41 -5.51
CA GLU A 55 -11.92 -8.09 -6.25
C GLU A 55 -13.03 -7.82 -5.25
N ALA A 56 -13.69 -6.68 -5.38
CA ALA A 56 -14.86 -6.37 -4.59
C ALA A 56 -15.90 -7.50 -4.75
N PRO A 57 -16.38 -8.09 -3.66
CA PRO A 57 -17.35 -9.15 -3.73
C PRO A 57 -18.67 -8.59 -4.29
N LYS A 58 -19.46 -9.42 -4.97
CA LYS A 58 -20.79 -9.02 -5.49
C LYS A 58 -21.75 -8.45 -4.43
N LYS A 59 -21.47 -8.68 -3.14
CA LYS A 59 -22.26 -8.20 -2.02
C LYS A 59 -21.32 -7.72 -0.93
N ASP A 60 -21.45 -6.47 -0.59
CA ASP A 60 -20.66 -5.83 0.47
C ASP A 60 -20.89 -6.49 1.84
N PRO A 61 -19.87 -7.12 2.46
CA PRO A 61 -19.98 -7.75 3.77
C PRO A 61 -20.19 -6.72 4.89
N VAL A 62 -19.58 -5.53 4.80
CA VAL A 62 -19.74 -4.45 5.76
C VAL A 62 -21.17 -3.91 5.71
N ALA A 63 -21.71 -3.61 4.53
CA ALA A 63 -23.09 -3.16 4.40
C ALA A 63 -24.10 -4.21 4.90
N LYS A 64 -23.81 -5.51 4.75
CA LYS A 64 -24.62 -6.57 5.32
C LYS A 64 -24.63 -6.50 6.86
N TRP A 65 -23.49 -6.23 7.48
CA TRP A 65 -23.37 -6.05 8.93
C TRP A 65 -24.07 -4.77 9.38
N VAL A 66 -23.88 -3.64 8.72
CA VAL A 66 -24.50 -2.33 8.97
C VAL A 66 -26.03 -2.46 9.01
N ARG A 67 -26.62 -3.12 8.01
CA ARG A 67 -28.10 -3.34 7.99
C ARG A 67 -28.62 -4.11 9.20
N ARG A 68 -27.81 -4.95 9.82
CA ARG A 68 -28.21 -5.76 10.98
C ARG A 68 -27.95 -5.07 12.32
N HIS A 69 -26.98 -4.15 12.36
CA HIS A 69 -26.44 -3.58 13.59
C HIS A 69 -26.44 -2.04 13.56
N GLY A 70 -27.42 -1.40 12.93
CA GLY A 70 -27.46 0.04 12.64
C GLY A 70 -26.92 0.94 13.76
N ASN A 71 -27.42 0.82 15.01
CA ASN A 71 -26.93 1.62 16.14
C ASN A 71 -25.41 1.43 16.45
N GLN A 72 -24.83 0.26 16.12
CA GLN A 72 -23.39 0.02 16.31
C GLN A 72 -22.61 0.60 15.13
N ALA A 73 -23.19 0.49 13.93
CA ALA A 73 -22.63 1.08 12.72
C ALA A 73 -22.57 2.61 12.81
N ASP A 74 -23.63 3.24 13.34
CA ASP A 74 -23.67 4.69 13.57
C ASP A 74 -22.60 5.11 14.58
N ARG A 75 -22.45 4.37 15.69
CA ARG A 75 -21.37 4.62 16.66
C ARG A 75 -19.98 4.43 16.09
N ALA A 76 -19.80 3.49 15.16
CA ALA A 76 -18.54 3.29 14.48
C ALA A 76 -18.21 4.49 13.57
N ALA A 77 -19.18 4.96 12.80
CA ALA A 77 -19.03 6.17 11.98
C ALA A 77 -18.74 7.41 12.85
N ASP A 78 -19.48 7.60 13.95
CA ASP A 78 -19.26 8.69 14.90
C ASP A 78 -17.85 8.70 15.53
N ARG A 79 -17.21 7.54 15.69
CA ARG A 79 -15.82 7.47 16.21
C ARG A 79 -14.83 8.08 15.23
N ALA A 80 -14.99 7.80 13.93
CA ALA A 80 -14.18 8.42 12.90
C ALA A 80 -14.30 9.96 12.97
N ASP A 81 -15.53 10.46 13.10
CA ASP A 81 -15.81 11.91 13.16
C ASP A 81 -15.27 12.59 14.43
N ARG A 82 -15.26 11.90 15.55
CA ARG A 82 -14.83 12.47 16.86
C ARG A 82 -13.34 12.32 17.13
N GLY A 83 -12.59 11.71 16.22
CA GLY A 83 -11.16 11.46 16.41
C GLY A 83 -10.84 10.57 17.62
N GLN A 84 -11.80 9.75 18.07
CA GLN A 84 -11.59 8.77 19.13
C GLN A 84 -10.72 7.63 18.58
N ALA A 85 -9.44 7.65 18.91
CA ALA A 85 -8.49 6.71 18.37
C ALA A 85 -8.65 5.31 18.99
N ILE A 86 -8.78 4.31 18.12
CA ILE A 86 -8.57 2.90 18.47
C ILE A 86 -7.08 2.62 18.28
N THR A 87 -6.42 2.14 19.33
CA THR A 87 -5.02 1.73 19.24
C THR A 87 -4.94 0.26 18.82
N VAL A 88 -4.35 0.02 17.66
CA VAL A 88 -4.13 -1.32 17.10
C VAL A 88 -2.74 -1.80 17.52
N PRO A 89 -2.64 -2.92 18.26
CA PRO A 89 -1.34 -3.51 18.58
C PRO A 89 -0.72 -4.13 17.32
N VAL A 90 0.58 -3.86 17.09
CA VAL A 90 1.31 -4.31 15.89
C VAL A 90 2.46 -5.21 16.26
N TRP A 91 2.54 -6.39 15.67
CA TRP A 91 3.73 -7.23 15.67
C TRP A 91 4.42 -7.19 14.31
N PHE A 92 5.74 -6.96 14.32
CA PHE A 92 6.54 -6.87 13.11
C PHE A 92 7.45 -8.10 12.98
N HIS A 93 7.27 -8.88 11.91
CA HIS A 93 7.97 -10.14 11.69
C HIS A 93 8.97 -10.01 10.54
N VAL A 94 10.24 -9.85 10.88
CA VAL A 94 11.34 -9.75 9.90
C VAL A 94 11.80 -11.14 9.51
N ILE A 95 11.49 -11.56 8.28
CA ILE A 95 11.95 -12.82 7.71
C ILE A 95 13.17 -12.51 6.84
N ARG A 96 14.31 -13.12 7.16
CA ARG A 96 15.59 -12.83 6.50
C ARG A 96 16.32 -14.12 6.10
N LYS A 97 17.14 -14.03 5.05
CA LYS A 97 18.03 -15.14 4.67
C LYS A 97 19.34 -15.16 5.48
N ASP A 98 19.81 -13.97 5.92
CA ASP A 98 21.04 -13.76 6.69
C ASP A 98 20.96 -12.46 7.52
N ALA A 99 22.07 -12.05 8.14
CA ALA A 99 22.12 -10.88 9.02
C ALA A 99 22.32 -9.54 8.27
N THR A 100 22.44 -9.55 6.94
CA THR A 100 22.62 -8.33 6.13
C THR A 100 21.30 -7.68 5.79
N VAL A 101 21.28 -6.35 5.53
CA VAL A 101 20.10 -5.64 5.06
C VAL A 101 19.64 -6.21 3.72
N ALA A 102 20.54 -6.42 2.77
CA ALA A 102 20.25 -7.07 1.49
C ALA A 102 19.76 -8.53 1.63
N GLY A 103 19.99 -9.13 2.78
CA GLY A 103 19.46 -10.42 3.18
C GLY A 103 18.11 -10.37 3.88
N GLY A 104 17.46 -9.19 3.91
CA GLY A 104 16.16 -9.00 4.53
C GLY A 104 16.22 -8.66 6.03
N ASN A 105 17.41 -8.44 6.60
CA ASN A 105 17.51 -8.01 7.99
C ASN A 105 17.19 -6.51 8.12
N VAL A 106 15.92 -6.16 7.98
CA VAL A 106 15.44 -4.78 8.07
C VAL A 106 15.84 -4.16 9.40
N PRO A 107 16.54 -3.00 9.45
CA PRO A 107 16.91 -2.32 10.69
C PRO A 107 15.67 -1.85 11.47
N ALA A 108 15.79 -1.78 12.80
CA ALA A 108 14.69 -1.27 13.64
C ALA A 108 14.32 0.19 13.29
N SER A 109 15.28 0.99 12.84
CA SER A 109 15.02 2.37 12.38
C SER A 109 14.05 2.45 11.20
N ARG A 110 14.16 1.53 10.21
CA ARG A 110 13.22 1.45 9.09
C ARG A 110 11.83 0.95 9.54
N ILE A 111 11.79 0.03 10.50
CA ILE A 111 10.52 -0.43 11.10
C ILE A 111 9.84 0.71 11.86
N ASN A 112 10.59 1.47 12.65
CA ASN A 112 10.04 2.63 13.36
C ASN A 112 9.57 3.72 12.38
N ALA A 113 10.29 3.95 11.29
CA ALA A 113 9.86 4.86 10.23
C ALA A 113 8.56 4.36 9.56
N GLN A 114 8.43 3.04 9.31
CA GLN A 114 7.18 2.46 8.79
C GLN A 114 6.01 2.65 9.76
N MET A 115 6.24 2.48 11.07
CA MET A 115 5.20 2.75 12.08
C MET A 115 4.79 4.23 12.09
N GLN A 116 5.73 5.14 11.83
CA GLN A 116 5.41 6.56 11.70
C GLN A 116 4.57 6.82 10.44
N VAL A 117 4.95 6.26 9.27
CA VAL A 117 4.17 6.36 8.03
C VAL A 117 2.73 5.87 8.25
N LEU A 118 2.56 4.68 8.84
CA LEU A 118 1.21 4.16 9.14
C LEU A 118 0.41 5.13 10.04
N ASN A 119 1.02 5.65 11.09
CA ASN A 119 0.32 6.58 11.98
C ASN A 119 -0.01 7.91 11.27
N ASP A 120 0.89 8.46 10.46
CA ASP A 120 0.65 9.71 9.75
C ASP A 120 -0.47 9.54 8.70
N SER A 121 -0.46 8.46 7.94
CA SER A 121 -1.47 8.16 6.92
C SER A 121 -2.86 7.94 7.54
N PHE A 122 -2.96 7.11 8.59
CA PHE A 122 -4.25 6.78 9.20
C PHE A 122 -4.80 7.86 10.14
N THR A 123 -3.97 8.78 10.62
CA THR A 123 -4.46 9.96 11.36
C THR A 123 -4.82 11.13 10.46
N GLY A 124 -4.58 11.04 9.16
CA GLY A 124 -4.80 12.11 8.18
C GLY A 124 -3.75 13.21 8.23
N SER A 125 -2.58 12.95 8.85
CA SER A 125 -1.50 13.96 8.94
C SER A 125 -0.82 14.20 7.59
N THR A 126 -0.91 13.25 6.66
CA THR A 126 -0.41 13.35 5.28
C THR A 126 -1.37 14.10 4.36
N GLY A 127 -2.66 14.11 4.69
CA GLY A 127 -3.79 14.64 3.94
C GLY A 127 -5.02 13.73 4.13
N GLY A 128 -6.17 14.11 3.58
CA GLY A 128 -7.39 13.33 3.68
C GLY A 128 -8.01 13.26 5.08
N ALA A 129 -8.82 12.24 5.31
CA ALA A 129 -9.56 12.06 6.55
C ALA A 129 -8.75 11.29 7.61
N SER A 130 -8.94 11.65 8.89
CA SER A 130 -8.52 10.79 9.99
C SER A 130 -9.41 9.55 10.05
N THR A 131 -8.82 8.38 10.09
CA THR A 131 -9.56 7.11 10.18
C THR A 131 -9.99 6.74 11.60
N GLY A 132 -9.43 7.43 12.61
CA GLY A 132 -9.61 7.10 14.01
C GLY A 132 -8.79 5.88 14.48
N PHE A 133 -7.80 5.44 13.72
CA PHE A 133 -6.88 4.38 14.12
C PHE A 133 -5.47 4.90 14.39
N ARG A 134 -4.80 4.27 15.35
CA ARG A 134 -3.38 4.44 15.68
C ARG A 134 -2.73 3.08 15.86
N PHE A 135 -1.45 2.99 15.55
CA PHE A 135 -0.70 1.75 15.59
C PHE A 135 0.40 1.81 16.64
N GLU A 136 0.45 0.80 17.51
CA GLU A 136 1.46 0.69 18.56
C GLU A 136 2.28 -0.59 18.38
N LEU A 137 3.59 -0.42 18.17
CA LEU A 137 4.50 -1.54 17.99
C LEU A 137 4.69 -2.31 19.31
N GLN A 138 4.19 -3.54 19.37
CA GLN A 138 4.34 -4.43 20.54
C GLN A 138 5.67 -5.16 20.53
N GLY A 139 6.22 -5.45 19.36
CA GLY A 139 7.50 -6.11 19.25
C GLY A 139 7.93 -6.45 17.83
N ILE A 140 9.22 -6.80 17.72
CA ILE A 140 9.84 -7.19 16.46
C ILE A 140 10.40 -8.60 16.62
N THR A 141 9.98 -9.53 15.78
CA THR A 141 10.62 -10.85 15.70
C THR A 141 11.57 -10.90 14.50
N ARG A 142 12.63 -11.69 14.60
CA ARG A 142 13.60 -11.86 13.51
C ARG A 142 13.86 -13.34 13.27
N THR A 143 13.41 -13.84 12.11
CA THR A 143 13.54 -15.25 11.75
C THR A 143 14.52 -15.39 10.60
N THR A 144 15.63 -16.09 10.84
CA THR A 144 16.60 -16.43 9.79
C THR A 144 16.20 -17.74 9.13
N ASN A 145 15.60 -17.65 7.94
CA ASN A 145 15.20 -18.80 7.15
C ASN A 145 15.22 -18.44 5.65
N LYS A 146 16.23 -18.91 4.92
CA LYS A 146 16.41 -18.64 3.49
C LYS A 146 15.24 -19.10 2.63
N GLY A 147 14.57 -20.20 3.01
CA GLY A 147 13.40 -20.71 2.29
C GLY A 147 12.16 -19.84 2.47
N TRP A 148 11.95 -19.31 3.68
CA TRP A 148 10.86 -18.40 4.00
C TRP A 148 11.10 -16.99 3.44
N PHE A 149 12.35 -16.52 3.47
CA PHE A 149 12.71 -15.20 2.93
C PHE A 149 12.31 -15.05 1.47
N ASN A 150 12.52 -16.06 0.64
CA ASN A 150 12.04 -16.07 -0.75
C ASN A 150 10.60 -16.58 -0.79
N LEU A 151 9.67 -15.69 -0.44
CA LEU A 151 8.23 -15.96 -0.39
C LEU A 151 7.62 -15.85 -1.79
N THR A 152 7.73 -16.93 -2.56
CA THR A 152 7.27 -17.02 -3.95
C THR A 152 6.16 -18.07 -4.13
N GLY A 153 5.36 -18.31 -3.07
CA GLY A 153 4.29 -19.32 -3.07
C GLY A 153 4.67 -20.65 -2.41
N GLY A 154 3.97 -21.72 -2.73
CA GLY A 154 4.26 -23.07 -2.25
C GLY A 154 3.88 -23.35 -0.79
N GLY A 155 2.85 -22.70 -0.26
CA GLY A 155 2.38 -22.89 1.12
C GLY A 155 3.35 -22.36 2.19
N LYS A 156 4.34 -21.55 1.79
CA LYS A 156 5.30 -20.93 2.71
C LYS A 156 4.62 -19.88 3.59
N ASP A 157 3.71 -19.09 3.04
CA ASP A 157 2.93 -18.09 3.77
C ASP A 157 2.23 -18.72 4.98
N ARG A 158 1.50 -19.80 4.76
CA ARG A 158 0.84 -20.57 5.83
C ARG A 158 1.82 -20.98 6.93
N LYS A 159 2.98 -21.54 6.58
CA LYS A 159 4.00 -21.98 7.55
C LYS A 159 4.57 -20.82 8.35
N ILE A 160 4.83 -19.69 7.69
CA ILE A 160 5.33 -18.48 8.32
C ILE A 160 4.32 -17.98 9.33
N LYS A 161 3.08 -17.75 8.90
CA LYS A 161 2.03 -17.19 9.73
C LYS A 161 1.64 -18.13 10.88
N GLN A 162 1.53 -19.44 10.65
CA GLN A 162 1.33 -20.42 11.72
C GLN A 162 2.42 -20.41 12.79
N ALA A 163 3.66 -20.10 12.43
CA ALA A 163 4.78 -20.07 13.38
C ALA A 163 4.92 -18.73 14.12
N LEU A 164 4.58 -17.63 13.45
CA LEU A 164 4.95 -16.28 13.91
C LEU A 164 3.77 -15.42 14.35
N HIS A 165 2.55 -15.73 13.96
CA HIS A 165 1.36 -14.94 14.31
C HIS A 165 1.25 -14.69 15.81
N ARG A 166 0.82 -13.49 16.20
CA ARG A 166 0.65 -13.04 17.59
C ARG A 166 -0.68 -12.31 17.75
N GLY A 167 -1.31 -12.51 18.91
CA GLY A 167 -2.55 -11.83 19.27
C GLY A 167 -3.82 -12.43 18.65
N GLY A 168 -4.90 -11.70 18.71
CA GLY A 168 -6.21 -12.02 18.14
C GLY A 168 -6.51 -11.23 16.88
N LEU A 169 -7.79 -11.16 16.52
CA LEU A 169 -8.25 -10.45 15.30
C LEU A 169 -7.99 -8.95 15.35
N GLU A 170 -7.88 -8.38 16.56
CA GLU A 170 -7.56 -6.98 16.81
C GLU A 170 -6.08 -6.64 16.60
N THR A 171 -5.22 -7.65 16.43
CA THR A 171 -3.76 -7.49 16.38
C THR A 171 -3.24 -7.56 14.95
N LEU A 172 -2.66 -6.49 14.46
CA LEU A 172 -2.04 -6.45 13.15
C LEU A 172 -0.67 -7.13 13.17
N ASN A 173 -0.50 -8.15 12.34
CA ASN A 173 0.78 -8.82 12.11
C ASN A 173 1.33 -8.39 10.74
N ILE A 174 2.49 -7.72 10.72
CA ILE A 174 3.18 -7.30 9.49
C ILE A 174 4.40 -8.17 9.28
N TYR A 175 4.48 -8.82 8.14
CA TYR A 175 5.58 -9.70 7.75
C TYR A 175 6.39 -9.09 6.62
N THR A 176 7.73 -9.08 6.75
CA THR A 176 8.61 -8.66 5.65
C THR A 176 9.35 -9.85 5.07
N ALA A 177 9.33 -9.97 3.75
CA ALA A 177 10.04 -11.00 3.02
C ALA A 177 10.45 -10.49 1.62
N LYS A 178 11.22 -11.28 0.88
CA LYS A 178 11.40 -11.05 -0.55
C LYS A 178 10.26 -11.74 -1.28
N LEU A 179 9.35 -10.95 -1.83
CA LEU A 179 8.24 -11.42 -2.64
C LEU A 179 8.69 -11.70 -4.08
N GLY A 180 7.92 -12.52 -4.80
CA GLY A 180 8.20 -12.84 -6.20
C GLY A 180 7.70 -11.78 -7.17
N ALA A 181 8.16 -11.86 -8.39
CA ALA A 181 7.74 -11.17 -9.60
C ALA A 181 6.87 -9.90 -9.43
N ASN A 182 7.48 -8.78 -9.05
CA ASN A 182 6.82 -7.47 -8.99
C ASN A 182 5.74 -7.29 -7.91
N LEU A 183 5.54 -8.24 -7.02
CA LEU A 183 4.61 -8.12 -5.90
C LEU A 183 5.23 -7.25 -4.81
N LEU A 184 4.54 -6.17 -4.41
CA LEU A 184 4.96 -5.26 -3.35
C LEU A 184 4.45 -5.69 -1.99
N GLY A 185 3.20 -6.15 -1.92
CA GLY A 185 2.55 -6.62 -0.70
C GLY A 185 1.29 -7.42 -1.00
N TYR A 186 0.67 -7.91 0.06
CA TYR A 186 -0.68 -8.47 0.06
C TYR A 186 -1.24 -8.56 1.48
N ALA A 187 -2.56 -8.57 1.60
CA ALA A 187 -3.27 -8.71 2.87
C ALA A 187 -4.50 -9.62 2.73
N TYR A 188 -5.06 -10.04 3.87
CA TYR A 188 -6.41 -10.56 3.94
C TYR A 188 -7.38 -9.46 4.36
N LEU A 189 -8.61 -9.50 3.83
CA LEU A 189 -9.65 -8.57 4.22
C LEU A 189 -10.14 -8.81 5.65
N ALA A 190 -10.65 -7.77 6.31
CA ALA A 190 -11.24 -7.91 7.63
C ALA A 190 -12.40 -8.91 7.62
N SER A 191 -13.22 -8.91 6.57
CA SER A 191 -14.35 -9.81 6.41
C SER A 191 -13.99 -11.30 6.29
N ASP A 192 -12.74 -11.60 5.94
CA ASP A 192 -12.22 -12.97 5.85
C ASP A 192 -11.46 -13.40 7.13
N ALA A 193 -11.19 -12.46 8.07
CA ALA A 193 -10.25 -12.67 9.18
C ALA A 193 -10.59 -13.86 10.08
N GLU A 194 -11.88 -14.08 10.39
CA GLU A 194 -12.33 -15.22 11.19
C GLU A 194 -12.09 -16.56 10.46
N GLU A 195 -12.36 -16.61 9.14
CA GLU A 195 -12.18 -17.81 8.32
C GLU A 195 -10.70 -18.17 8.16
N VAL A 196 -9.85 -17.17 7.91
CA VAL A 196 -8.41 -17.40 7.67
C VAL A 196 -7.62 -17.59 8.97
N GLY A 197 -8.13 -17.07 10.09
CA GLY A 197 -7.54 -17.23 11.41
C GLY A 197 -6.09 -16.74 11.46
N VAL A 198 -5.17 -17.61 11.87
CA VAL A 198 -3.73 -17.27 11.99
C VAL A 198 -3.05 -16.87 10.67
N LEU A 199 -3.73 -17.01 9.54
CA LEU A 199 -3.23 -16.53 8.25
C LEU A 199 -3.49 -15.05 8.01
N ASP A 200 -4.31 -14.43 8.87
CA ASP A 200 -4.54 -12.98 8.83
C ASP A 200 -3.25 -12.17 8.95
N GLY A 201 -3.29 -10.93 8.49
CA GLY A 201 -2.18 -9.99 8.53
C GLY A 201 -1.66 -9.58 7.16
N VAL A 202 -0.68 -8.71 7.18
CA VAL A 202 -0.11 -8.01 6.04
C VAL A 202 1.28 -8.54 5.73
N VAL A 203 1.59 -8.78 4.47
CA VAL A 203 2.93 -9.13 4.01
C VAL A 203 3.42 -8.06 3.04
N VAL A 204 4.63 -7.54 3.24
CA VAL A 204 5.23 -6.56 2.35
C VAL A 204 6.62 -6.97 1.90
N HIS A 205 7.01 -6.57 0.70
CA HIS A 205 8.39 -6.72 0.25
C HIS A 205 9.30 -5.89 1.15
N PHE A 206 10.38 -6.47 1.66
CA PHE A 206 11.24 -5.83 2.67
C PHE A 206 11.91 -4.52 2.18
N GLU A 207 11.99 -4.29 0.87
CA GLU A 207 12.54 -3.07 0.26
C GLU A 207 11.48 -2.00 0.00
N THR A 208 10.19 -2.23 0.28
CA THR A 208 9.18 -1.17 0.19
C THR A 208 9.06 -0.33 1.47
N LEU A 209 9.72 -0.76 2.55
CA LEU A 209 9.79 0.05 3.77
C LEU A 209 10.60 1.33 3.56
N PRO A 210 10.37 2.40 4.35
CA PRO A 210 11.09 3.66 4.24
C PRO A 210 12.61 3.49 4.16
N GLY A 211 13.22 4.08 3.12
CA GLY A 211 14.66 3.95 2.83
C GLY A 211 15.06 2.60 2.23
N GLY A 212 14.12 1.86 1.68
CA GLY A 212 14.37 0.66 0.88
C GLY A 212 14.88 0.94 -0.52
N ALA A 213 15.11 -0.11 -1.30
CA ALA A 213 15.66 -0.01 -2.64
C ALA A 213 14.60 -0.15 -3.76
N PHE A 214 13.32 -0.15 -3.42
CA PHE A 214 12.24 -0.38 -4.39
C PHE A 214 11.82 0.89 -5.15
N SER A 215 12.78 1.77 -5.48
CA SER A 215 12.60 2.97 -6.30
C SER A 215 11.44 3.86 -5.80
N ILE A 216 10.39 4.00 -6.61
CA ILE A 216 9.23 4.87 -6.34
C ILE A 216 8.24 4.29 -5.30
N TYR A 217 8.51 3.11 -4.75
CA TYR A 217 7.70 2.41 -3.73
C TYR A 217 8.53 2.08 -2.49
N SER A 218 9.31 3.03 -1.98
CA SER A 218 10.18 2.84 -0.81
C SER A 218 10.02 3.93 0.25
N GLU A 219 8.87 4.58 0.28
CA GLU A 219 8.51 5.56 1.32
C GLU A 219 7.58 4.95 2.38
N GLY A 220 7.01 3.75 2.13
CA GLY A 220 6.27 2.94 3.09
C GLY A 220 4.78 2.82 2.82
N ASP A 221 4.27 3.40 1.73
CA ASP A 221 2.83 3.40 1.44
C ASP A 221 2.31 2.05 0.93
N THR A 222 3.19 1.16 0.48
CA THR A 222 2.81 -0.24 0.30
C THR A 222 2.19 -0.83 1.57
N ALA A 223 2.79 -0.61 2.74
CA ALA A 223 2.21 -1.12 3.99
C ALA A 223 0.92 -0.38 4.36
N THR A 224 0.80 0.91 4.06
CA THR A 224 -0.43 1.70 4.25
C THR A 224 -1.58 1.13 3.40
N HIS A 225 -1.32 0.82 2.13
CA HIS A 225 -2.25 0.19 1.20
C HIS A 225 -2.73 -1.18 1.73
N GLU A 226 -1.80 -2.06 2.07
CA GLU A 226 -2.13 -3.40 2.56
C GLU A 226 -2.88 -3.37 3.90
N VAL A 227 -2.59 -2.41 4.77
CA VAL A 227 -3.35 -2.19 6.00
C VAL A 227 -4.76 -1.65 5.70
N GLY A 228 -4.94 -0.89 4.62
CA GLY A 228 -6.27 -0.53 4.11
C GLY A 228 -7.11 -1.77 3.80
N HIS A 229 -6.57 -2.76 3.10
CA HIS A 229 -7.23 -4.05 2.87
C HIS A 229 -7.49 -4.81 4.17
N TRP A 230 -6.53 -4.79 5.10
CA TRP A 230 -6.72 -5.40 6.41
C TRP A 230 -7.89 -4.79 7.19
N PHE A 231 -8.29 -3.55 6.88
CA PHE A 231 -9.52 -2.89 7.36
C PHE A 231 -10.72 -3.02 6.40
N ASP A 232 -10.69 -3.91 5.41
CA ASP A 232 -11.77 -4.18 4.45
C ASP A 232 -12.00 -3.08 3.40
N LEU A 233 -10.97 -2.28 3.07
CA LEU A 233 -11.01 -1.43 1.90
C LEU A 233 -10.69 -2.23 0.62
N TYR A 234 -11.31 -1.86 -0.46
CA TYR A 234 -11.06 -2.36 -1.80
C TYR A 234 -10.29 -1.31 -2.61
N HIS A 235 -9.77 -1.71 -3.77
CA HIS A 235 -9.11 -0.76 -4.65
C HIS A 235 -10.12 0.25 -5.20
N THR A 236 -9.68 1.49 -5.44
CA THR A 236 -10.51 2.55 -6.03
C THR A 236 -11.03 2.21 -7.42
N PHE A 237 -10.32 1.35 -8.16
CA PHE A 237 -10.68 0.89 -9.51
C PHE A 237 -11.49 -0.43 -9.52
N ASP A 238 -11.80 -1.02 -8.37
CA ASP A 238 -12.63 -2.23 -8.31
C ASP A 238 -14.04 -1.92 -8.83
N GLY A 239 -14.53 -2.77 -9.74
CA GLY A 239 -15.80 -2.55 -10.42
C GLY A 239 -15.76 -1.51 -11.54
N GLY A 240 -14.63 -0.86 -11.78
CA GLY A 240 -14.46 0.13 -12.84
C GLY A 240 -15.43 1.30 -12.72
N CYS A 241 -15.95 1.78 -13.83
CA CYS A 241 -16.84 2.96 -13.85
C CYS A 241 -18.24 2.71 -13.24
N ASP A 242 -18.60 1.48 -12.93
CA ASP A 242 -19.86 1.17 -12.27
C ASP A 242 -19.77 1.32 -10.73
N GLY A 243 -18.57 1.63 -10.21
CA GLY A 243 -18.24 1.67 -8.78
C GLY A 243 -18.17 0.28 -8.17
N GLY A 244 -17.29 0.04 -7.20
CA GLY A 244 -17.13 -1.31 -6.67
C GLY A 244 -16.36 -1.39 -5.37
N ASP A 245 -15.70 -0.33 -4.96
CA ASP A 245 -15.01 -0.24 -3.69
C ASP A 245 -15.97 -0.05 -2.48
N PHE A 246 -17.27 0.14 -2.76
CA PHE A 246 -18.34 0.37 -1.78
C PHE A 246 -18.13 1.62 -0.91
N VAL A 247 -17.52 2.65 -1.46
CA VAL A 247 -17.28 3.94 -0.82
C VAL A 247 -17.79 5.06 -1.73
N ASP A 248 -18.80 5.80 -1.26
CA ASP A 248 -19.52 6.76 -2.08
C ASP A 248 -18.72 8.04 -2.41
N ASP A 249 -17.68 8.35 -1.64
CA ASP A 249 -16.87 9.57 -1.80
C ASP A 249 -15.49 9.30 -2.47
N THR A 250 -15.27 8.10 -2.96
CA THR A 250 -14.22 7.78 -3.93
C THR A 250 -14.79 7.88 -5.34
N ALA A 251 -14.15 8.64 -6.23
CA ALA A 251 -14.58 8.70 -7.63
C ALA A 251 -14.35 7.33 -8.30
N PRO A 252 -15.29 6.85 -9.15
CA PRO A 252 -15.10 5.60 -9.88
C PRO A 252 -13.93 5.74 -10.87
N GLU A 253 -13.17 4.68 -11.02
CA GLU A 253 -11.97 4.61 -11.84
C GLU A 253 -11.97 3.34 -12.68
N ALA A 254 -11.77 3.45 -14.01
CA ALA A 254 -11.92 2.32 -14.92
C ALA A 254 -10.79 1.27 -14.80
N SER A 255 -9.63 1.67 -14.31
CA SER A 255 -8.43 0.83 -14.17
C SER A 255 -7.42 1.49 -13.25
N PRO A 256 -6.49 0.74 -12.64
CA PRO A 256 -5.48 1.32 -11.74
C PRO A 256 -4.66 2.42 -12.43
N ALA A 257 -4.31 3.47 -11.68
CA ALA A 257 -3.35 4.46 -12.08
C ALA A 257 -1.93 4.07 -11.67
N PHE A 258 -0.93 4.44 -12.47
CA PHE A 258 0.48 4.21 -12.20
C PHE A 258 1.27 5.50 -12.33
N ASN A 259 2.38 5.62 -11.61
CA ASN A 259 3.14 6.86 -11.47
C ASN A 259 2.32 7.93 -10.75
N CYS A 260 2.12 9.12 -11.33
CA CYS A 260 1.27 10.18 -10.76
C CYS A 260 0.60 10.97 -11.90
N PRO A 261 -0.41 10.40 -12.58
CA PRO A 261 -1.03 11.00 -13.76
C PRO A 261 -2.05 12.08 -13.40
N VAL A 262 -1.59 13.24 -12.95
CA VAL A 262 -2.44 14.35 -12.51
C VAL A 262 -3.50 14.72 -13.56
N GLY A 263 -4.77 14.78 -13.12
CA GLY A 263 -5.90 15.11 -13.97
C GLY A 263 -6.42 13.93 -14.80
N ARG A 264 -5.98 12.69 -14.53
CA ARG A 264 -6.56 11.49 -15.11
C ARG A 264 -8.04 11.42 -14.75
N ASP A 265 -8.88 11.11 -15.73
CA ASP A 265 -10.33 10.94 -15.59
C ASP A 265 -10.77 9.86 -16.59
N THR A 266 -11.03 8.66 -16.08
CA THR A 266 -11.31 7.49 -16.90
C THR A 266 -12.79 7.13 -16.96
N CYS A 267 -13.63 7.74 -16.11
CA CYS A 267 -15.05 7.46 -16.01
C CYS A 267 -15.90 8.68 -16.29
N VAL A 268 -16.67 8.67 -17.35
CA VAL A 268 -17.53 9.81 -17.76
C VAL A 268 -18.49 10.20 -16.63
N GLY A 269 -18.34 11.43 -16.12
CA GLY A 269 -19.21 12.01 -15.09
C GLY A 269 -18.92 11.52 -13.67
N GLY A 270 -17.89 10.70 -13.47
CA GLY A 270 -17.47 10.19 -12.16
C GLY A 270 -16.58 11.16 -11.36
N GLY A 271 -15.97 12.12 -12.03
CA GLY A 271 -14.95 13.00 -11.46
C GLY A 271 -13.54 12.53 -11.83
N VAL A 272 -12.54 13.28 -11.38
CA VAL A 272 -11.12 12.92 -11.58
C VAL A 272 -10.79 11.65 -10.79
N ASP A 273 -10.05 10.74 -11.41
CA ASP A 273 -9.62 9.49 -10.79
C ASP A 273 -8.88 9.77 -9.47
N PRO A 274 -9.10 8.98 -8.41
CA PRO A 274 -8.57 9.24 -7.06
C PRO A 274 -7.10 8.80 -6.92
N ILE A 275 -6.24 9.28 -7.82
CA ILE A 275 -4.82 8.90 -7.94
C ILE A 275 -3.96 9.20 -6.70
N THR A 276 -4.48 9.99 -5.75
CA THR A 276 -3.81 10.32 -4.49
C THR A 276 -4.24 9.43 -3.33
N ASN A 277 -5.22 8.55 -3.58
CA ASN A 277 -5.74 7.64 -2.58
C ASN A 277 -4.79 6.47 -2.34
N PHE A 278 -4.58 6.08 -1.07
CA PHE A 278 -3.74 4.93 -0.72
C PHE A 278 -4.25 3.59 -1.29
N MET A 279 -5.50 3.51 -1.75
CA MET A 279 -6.06 2.28 -2.34
C MET A 279 -5.97 2.23 -3.87
N ASP A 280 -5.26 3.17 -4.52
CA ASP A 280 -4.86 3.08 -5.92
C ASP A 280 -3.43 2.50 -6.04
N TYR A 281 -2.85 2.44 -7.26
CA TYR A 281 -1.53 1.86 -7.56
C TYR A 281 -0.48 2.90 -7.97
N THR A 282 -0.70 4.15 -7.62
CA THR A 282 0.27 5.21 -7.88
C THR A 282 1.52 5.08 -7.00
N GLN A 283 2.58 5.80 -7.35
CA GLN A 283 3.83 5.79 -6.58
C GLN A 283 3.65 6.45 -5.19
N ASP A 284 4.46 6.06 -4.21
CA ASP A 284 4.35 6.54 -2.82
C ASP A 284 4.30 8.06 -2.71
N SER A 285 5.14 8.80 -3.47
CA SER A 285 5.13 10.27 -3.46
C SER A 285 3.88 10.93 -4.06
N CYS A 286 2.95 10.15 -4.63
CA CYS A 286 1.67 10.62 -5.13
C CYS A 286 0.53 10.39 -4.15
N MET A 287 0.59 9.30 -3.40
CA MET A 287 -0.43 8.90 -2.44
C MET A 287 -0.28 9.65 -1.12
N PHE A 288 -1.39 10.13 -0.56
CA PHE A 288 -1.34 10.81 0.73
C PHE A 288 -2.67 10.77 1.51
N GLU A 289 -3.71 10.10 1.01
CA GLU A 289 -5.03 10.22 1.61
C GLU A 289 -5.87 8.96 1.64
N PHE A 290 -6.69 8.87 2.69
CA PHE A 290 -7.95 8.13 2.72
C PHE A 290 -9.11 9.15 2.71
N THR A 291 -10.25 8.76 2.11
CA THR A 291 -11.48 9.56 2.16
C THR A 291 -12.20 9.39 3.51
N ARG A 292 -13.18 10.27 3.79
CA ARG A 292 -14.03 10.11 4.98
C ARG A 292 -14.88 8.84 4.89
N GLY A 293 -15.40 8.50 3.72
CA GLY A 293 -16.16 7.26 3.51
C GLY A 293 -15.33 6.02 3.78
N GLN A 294 -14.07 6.01 3.34
CA GLN A 294 -13.11 4.94 3.67
C GLN A 294 -12.87 4.86 5.18
N ALA A 295 -12.71 5.99 5.87
CA ALA A 295 -12.56 6.01 7.32
C ALA A 295 -13.78 5.42 8.05
N VAL A 296 -14.99 5.77 7.62
CA VAL A 296 -16.24 5.20 8.16
C VAL A 296 -16.31 3.70 7.90
N ARG A 297 -15.99 3.26 6.68
CA ARG A 297 -15.96 1.84 6.31
C ARG A 297 -14.99 1.03 7.17
N MET A 298 -13.77 1.52 7.39
CA MET A 298 -12.78 0.90 8.27
C MET A 298 -13.31 0.72 9.71
N GLN A 299 -13.98 1.75 10.28
CA GLN A 299 -14.53 1.69 11.62
C GLN A 299 -15.71 0.69 11.73
N GLN A 300 -16.51 0.58 10.69
CA GLN A 300 -17.59 -0.40 10.60
C GLN A 300 -17.03 -1.82 10.45
N ALA A 301 -16.03 -2.01 9.57
CA ALA A 301 -15.34 -3.29 9.38
C ALA A 301 -14.63 -3.76 10.66
N TRP A 302 -13.94 -2.86 11.35
CA TRP A 302 -13.37 -3.15 12.66
C TRP A 302 -14.42 -3.68 13.64
N SER A 303 -15.53 -2.96 13.77
CA SER A 303 -16.59 -3.34 14.69
C SER A 303 -17.31 -4.64 14.32
N ALA A 304 -17.28 -4.99 13.03
CA ALA A 304 -17.90 -6.18 12.48
C ALA A 304 -17.06 -7.44 12.63
N PHE A 305 -15.72 -7.30 12.45
CA PHE A 305 -14.86 -8.44 12.15
C PHE A 305 -13.59 -8.51 13.02
N ARG A 306 -13.22 -7.44 13.76
CA ARG A 306 -11.96 -7.40 14.51
C ARG A 306 -12.10 -7.05 15.99
N ALA A 307 -13.24 -6.45 16.44
CA ALA A 307 -13.48 -6.03 17.82
C ALA A 307 -14.08 -7.14 18.68
#